data_17bd7589e125348058ecafb68f92b180
#
_entry.id   17bd7589e125348058ecafb68f92b180
#
_cell.length_a   1.000
_cell.length_b   1.000
_cell.length_c   1.000
_cell.angle_alpha   90.00
_cell.angle_beta   90.00
_cell.angle_gamma   90.00
#
_symmetry.space_group_name_H-M   'P 1'
#
loop_
_entity.id
_entity.type
_entity.pdbx_description
1 polymer ?
#
loop_
_entity_poly.entity_id
_entity_poly.type
_entity_poly.pdbx_seq_one_letter_code
_entity_poly.pdbx_strand_id
1 'polypeptide(L)'
;MSEGDFCGMDAGEYYATKDFRDRERFYRKQEMEEQMKNRTTVRHGMLNDLKAYLTQSGWKIEPTKGAYEVLRAVNKQYPRPLLVYDRTSGGCGYSIDERDLKIYNGWKRNRKRRGLNPDHETAEEREAYWFQKQNKSIAAEEN
;
A
#
# COMPACT_ATOMS: atom_id res chain seq x y z
N MET A 1 -23.26 22.40 -15.74
CA MET A 1 -22.17 23.32 -16.06
C MET A 1 -22.63 24.77 -15.90
N SER A 2 -21.86 25.56 -15.21
CA SER A 2 -22.19 26.98 -15.00
C SER A 2 -21.62 27.84 -16.11
N GLU A 3 -22.46 28.43 -16.91
CA GLU A 3 -22.05 29.30 -18.01
C GLU A 3 -21.53 30.67 -17.53
N GLY A 4 -21.82 31.05 -16.29
CA GLY A 4 -21.38 32.29 -15.69
C GLY A 4 -19.90 32.37 -15.35
N ASP A 5 -19.17 31.27 -15.48
CA ASP A 5 -17.77 31.20 -15.07
C ASP A 5 -16.79 31.62 -16.18
N PHE A 6 -17.24 31.84 -17.39
CA PHE A 6 -16.32 32.29 -18.41
C PHE A 6 -16.41 33.81 -18.69
N CYS A 7 -15.86 34.59 -17.78
CA CYS A 7 -15.72 36.01 -17.93
C CYS A 7 -14.50 36.34 -18.77
N GLY A 8 -14.70 37.10 -19.86
CA GLY A 8 -13.60 37.57 -20.71
C GLY A 8 -13.11 36.62 -21.78
N MET A 9 -13.69 35.44 -21.87
CA MET A 9 -13.44 34.45 -22.95
C MET A 9 -14.66 34.39 -23.86
N ASP A 10 -14.45 34.07 -25.15
CA ASP A 10 -15.56 33.64 -25.98
C ASP A 10 -15.94 32.18 -25.63
N ALA A 11 -17.13 31.73 -26.07
CA ALA A 11 -17.61 30.42 -25.74
C ALA A 11 -16.69 29.29 -26.28
N GLY A 12 -16.10 29.46 -27.45
CA GLY A 12 -15.19 28.49 -28.04
C GLY A 12 -13.91 28.32 -27.23
N GLU A 13 -13.31 29.42 -26.79
CA GLU A 13 -12.11 29.40 -25.96
C GLU A 13 -12.37 28.75 -24.59
N TYR A 14 -13.49 29.09 -24.00
CA TYR A 14 -13.88 28.50 -22.72
C TYR A 14 -14.03 26.99 -22.80
N TYR A 15 -14.78 26.49 -23.78
CA TYR A 15 -15.00 25.06 -23.94
C TYR A 15 -13.75 24.31 -24.35
N ALA A 16 -12.88 24.89 -25.18
CA ALA A 16 -11.58 24.28 -25.50
C ALA A 16 -10.70 24.14 -24.27
N THR A 17 -10.64 25.16 -23.42
CA THR A 17 -9.88 25.11 -22.18
C THR A 17 -10.45 24.11 -21.19
N LYS A 18 -11.77 24.00 -21.12
CA LYS A 18 -12.44 23.03 -20.26
C LYS A 18 -12.17 21.61 -20.72
N ASP A 19 -12.28 21.31 -22.02
CA ASP A 19 -11.95 20.00 -22.57
C ASP A 19 -10.51 19.60 -22.26
N PHE A 20 -9.58 20.53 -22.37
CA PHE A 20 -8.19 20.29 -22.04
C PHE A 20 -8.02 19.93 -20.56
N ARG A 21 -8.66 20.66 -19.66
CA ARG A 21 -8.61 20.40 -18.23
C ARG A 21 -9.26 19.06 -17.88
N ASP A 22 -10.38 18.73 -18.48
CA ASP A 22 -11.08 17.45 -18.25
C ASP A 22 -10.25 16.28 -18.75
N ARG A 23 -9.60 16.39 -19.89
CA ARG A 23 -8.65 15.39 -20.40
C ARG A 23 -7.46 15.23 -19.47
N GLU A 24 -6.89 16.33 -19.00
CA GLU A 24 -5.75 16.30 -18.09
C GLU A 24 -6.11 15.60 -16.77
N ARG A 25 -7.29 15.88 -16.21
CA ARG A 25 -7.80 15.20 -15.04
C ARG A 25 -7.99 13.70 -15.27
N PHE A 26 -8.54 13.35 -16.42
CA PHE A 26 -8.77 11.96 -16.80
C PHE A 26 -7.45 11.20 -16.91
N TYR A 27 -6.45 11.76 -17.58
CA TYR A 27 -5.14 11.14 -17.71
C TYR A 27 -4.42 11.03 -16.38
N ARG A 28 -4.49 12.04 -15.53
CA ARG A 28 -3.92 11.97 -14.18
C ARG A 28 -4.60 10.89 -13.34
N LYS A 29 -5.91 10.78 -13.44
CA LYS A 29 -6.65 9.73 -12.73
C LYS A 29 -6.26 8.35 -13.22
N GLN A 30 -6.11 8.16 -14.54
CA GLN A 30 -5.64 6.91 -15.11
C GLN A 30 -4.22 6.57 -14.67
N GLU A 31 -3.32 7.54 -14.71
CA GLU A 31 -1.95 7.35 -14.22
C GLU A 31 -1.92 6.96 -12.74
N MET A 32 -2.74 7.62 -11.92
CA MET A 32 -2.87 7.28 -10.51
C MET A 32 -3.44 5.88 -10.31
N GLU A 33 -4.45 5.50 -11.08
CA GLU A 33 -5.03 4.15 -11.02
C GLU A 33 -4.02 3.07 -11.46
N GLU A 34 -3.24 3.33 -12.51
CA GLU A 34 -2.16 2.44 -12.95
C GLU A 34 -1.06 2.34 -11.91
N GLN A 35 -0.66 3.47 -11.32
CA GLN A 35 0.31 3.48 -10.23
C GLN A 35 -0.21 2.74 -9.01
N MET A 36 -1.49 2.86 -8.70
CA MET A 36 -2.12 2.11 -7.61
C MET A 36 -2.21 0.62 -7.89
N LYS A 37 -2.49 0.23 -9.15
CA LYS A 37 -2.48 -1.18 -9.54
C LYS A 37 -1.09 -1.80 -9.44
N ASN A 38 -0.05 -1.02 -9.69
CA ASN A 38 1.33 -1.45 -9.61
C ASN A 38 1.90 -1.33 -8.19
N ARG A 39 1.18 -0.64 -7.29
CA ARG A 39 1.59 -0.56 -5.89
C ARG A 39 1.17 -1.79 -5.14
N THR A 40 2.16 -2.45 -4.60
CA THR A 40 2.00 -3.60 -3.72
C THR A 40 1.76 -3.09 -2.30
N THR A 41 0.52 -2.72 -1.99
CA THR A 41 0.15 -2.15 -0.70
C THR A 41 -0.21 -3.24 0.31
N VAL A 42 0.34 -3.14 1.51
CA VAL A 42 0.02 -3.99 2.65
C VAL A 42 -0.65 -3.11 3.71
N ARG A 43 -1.92 -3.35 3.99
CA ARG A 43 -2.61 -2.64 5.07
C ARG A 43 -1.94 -2.93 6.40
N HIS A 44 -1.97 -1.96 7.33
CA HIS A 44 -1.27 -2.07 8.61
C HIS A 44 -1.60 -3.38 9.36
N GLY A 45 -2.89 -3.72 9.47
CA GLY A 45 -3.32 -4.94 10.15
C GLY A 45 -2.96 -6.23 9.45
N MET A 46 -2.61 -6.17 8.17
CA MET A 46 -2.23 -7.35 7.38
C MET A 46 -0.74 -7.73 7.53
N LEU A 47 0.05 -6.88 8.17
CA LEU A 47 1.51 -7.11 8.29
C LEU A 47 1.83 -8.42 9.01
N ASN A 48 1.10 -8.74 10.07
CA ASN A 48 1.31 -9.98 10.81
C ASN A 48 0.97 -11.21 9.96
N ASP A 49 -0.07 -11.14 9.15
CA ASP A 49 -0.44 -12.21 8.24
C ASP A 49 0.62 -12.41 7.16
N LEU A 50 1.18 -11.33 6.62
CA LEU A 50 2.29 -11.39 5.67
C LEU A 50 3.52 -12.05 6.29
N LYS A 51 3.86 -11.69 7.53
CA LYS A 51 4.97 -12.33 8.27
C LYS A 51 4.75 -13.84 8.42
N ALA A 52 3.55 -14.24 8.78
CA ALA A 52 3.21 -15.66 8.92
C ALA A 52 3.32 -16.40 7.59
N TYR A 53 2.81 -15.81 6.52
CA TYR A 53 2.92 -16.37 5.17
C TYR A 53 4.38 -16.54 4.75
N LEU A 54 5.20 -15.52 4.96
CA LEU A 54 6.62 -15.56 4.60
C LEU A 54 7.35 -16.64 5.40
N THR A 55 7.09 -16.74 6.69
CA THR A 55 7.70 -17.77 7.55
C THR A 55 7.31 -19.18 7.09
N GLN A 56 6.06 -19.39 6.75
CA GLN A 56 5.58 -20.68 6.23
C GLN A 56 6.18 -21.00 4.85
N SER A 57 6.53 -20.00 4.08
CA SER A 57 7.11 -20.14 2.75
C SER A 57 8.64 -20.24 2.74
N GLY A 58 9.25 -20.35 3.91
CA GLY A 58 10.70 -20.54 4.04
C GLY A 58 11.51 -19.27 4.19
N TRP A 59 10.86 -18.12 4.38
CA TRP A 59 11.55 -16.86 4.63
C TRP A 59 11.90 -16.73 6.11
N LYS A 60 13.07 -16.15 6.38
CA LYS A 60 13.50 -15.81 7.74
C LYS A 60 13.28 -14.33 7.96
N ILE A 61 12.54 -13.99 9.01
CA ILE A 61 12.31 -12.59 9.38
C ILE A 61 13.53 -12.08 10.14
N GLU A 62 14.08 -10.98 9.67
CA GLU A 62 15.24 -10.32 10.28
C GLU A 62 14.87 -8.98 10.90
N PRO A 63 15.68 -8.44 11.83
CA PRO A 63 15.50 -7.09 12.33
C PRO A 63 15.61 -6.05 11.21
N THR A 64 14.79 -5.02 11.28
CA THR A 64 14.80 -3.92 10.32
C THR A 64 16.07 -3.07 10.50
N LYS A 65 16.62 -2.58 9.40
CA LYS A 65 17.85 -1.78 9.39
C LYS A 65 17.64 -0.30 9.08
N GLY A 66 16.61 0.01 8.27
CA GLY A 66 16.33 1.37 7.85
C GLY A 66 15.22 2.01 8.66
N ALA A 67 15.16 3.36 8.66
CA ALA A 67 14.14 4.11 9.38
C ALA A 67 12.72 3.86 8.89
N TYR A 68 12.58 3.52 7.61
CA TYR A 68 11.28 3.29 6.98
C TYR A 68 10.94 1.82 6.79
N GLU A 69 11.85 0.92 7.12
CA GLU A 69 11.57 -0.51 7.05
C GLU A 69 10.67 -0.95 8.20
N VAL A 70 9.60 -1.68 7.87
CA VAL A 70 8.71 -2.27 8.88
C VAL A 70 8.82 -3.80 8.91
N LEU A 71 9.36 -4.40 7.84
CA LEU A 71 9.59 -5.83 7.74
C LEU A 71 10.79 -6.09 6.84
N ARG A 72 11.66 -7.00 7.28
CA ARG A 72 12.79 -7.49 6.50
C ARG A 72 12.80 -9.01 6.56
N ALA A 73 12.82 -9.66 5.40
CA ALA A 73 12.84 -11.11 5.30
C ALA A 73 13.87 -11.57 4.30
N VAL A 74 14.55 -12.66 4.59
CA VAL A 74 15.56 -13.25 3.71
C VAL A 74 15.23 -14.70 3.39
N ASN A 75 15.59 -15.13 2.18
CA ASN A 75 15.43 -16.50 1.72
C ASN A 75 16.64 -16.87 0.87
N LYS A 76 17.23 -18.03 1.12
CA LYS A 76 18.40 -18.52 0.40
C LYS A 76 18.18 -18.64 -1.10
N GLN A 77 16.95 -18.84 -1.54
CA GLN A 77 16.59 -18.94 -2.96
C GLN A 77 16.53 -17.60 -3.68
N TYR A 78 16.60 -16.50 -2.94
CA TYR A 78 16.48 -15.16 -3.49
C TYR A 78 17.74 -14.35 -3.20
N PRO A 79 18.28 -13.61 -4.19
CA PRO A 79 19.57 -12.92 -4.04
C PRO A 79 19.51 -11.68 -3.17
N ARG A 80 18.32 -11.17 -2.85
CA ARG A 80 18.16 -9.95 -2.06
C ARG A 80 17.05 -10.10 -1.03
N PRO A 81 17.10 -9.33 0.08
CA PRO A 81 16.02 -9.37 1.06
C PRO A 81 14.73 -8.78 0.51
N LEU A 82 13.61 -9.31 1.00
CA LEU A 82 12.29 -8.72 0.78
C LEU A 82 12.09 -7.64 1.83
N LEU A 83 11.75 -6.44 1.40
CA LEU A 83 11.60 -5.28 2.26
C LEU A 83 10.18 -4.72 2.15
N VAL A 84 9.59 -4.40 3.30
CA VAL A 84 8.33 -3.69 3.39
C VAL A 84 8.60 -2.34 4.03
N TYR A 85 8.15 -1.28 3.39
CA TYR A 85 8.42 0.09 3.78
C TYR A 85 7.16 0.80 4.25
N ASP A 86 7.33 1.65 5.25
CA ASP A 86 6.32 2.62 5.64
C ASP A 86 6.47 3.87 4.79
N ARG A 87 5.57 4.07 3.84
CA ARG A 87 5.49 5.29 3.04
C ARG A 87 4.46 6.22 3.66
N THR A 88 4.92 7.19 4.42
CA THR A 88 4.07 8.11 5.15
C THR A 88 3.20 9.02 4.29
N SER A 89 3.51 9.17 3.02
CA SER A 89 2.83 10.08 2.10
C SER A 89 1.57 9.50 1.47
N GLY A 90 0.81 8.69 2.15
CA GLY A 90 -0.41 8.13 1.58
C GLY A 90 -1.36 7.50 2.57
N GLY A 91 -0.94 7.31 3.78
CA GLY A 91 -1.78 6.92 4.91
C GLY A 91 -2.49 5.57 4.86
N CYS A 92 -2.35 4.82 3.77
CA CYS A 92 -3.14 3.61 3.56
C CYS A 92 -2.43 2.30 3.93
N GLY A 93 -1.19 2.35 4.38
CA GLY A 93 -0.45 1.17 4.78
C GLY A 93 1.00 1.19 4.33
N TYR A 94 1.58 0.00 4.28
CA TYR A 94 2.96 -0.22 3.89
C TYR A 94 3.07 -0.61 2.42
N SER A 95 4.27 -0.54 1.86
CA SER A 95 4.51 -0.91 0.45
C SER A 95 5.62 -1.96 0.35
N ILE A 96 5.41 -2.94 -0.52
CA ILE A 96 6.43 -3.90 -0.94
C ILE A 96 6.99 -3.43 -2.29
N ASP A 97 8.28 -3.66 -2.54
CA ASP A 97 8.91 -3.34 -3.82
C ASP A 97 8.23 -4.10 -4.96
N GLU A 98 8.02 -3.44 -6.10
CA GLU A 98 7.45 -4.04 -7.30
C GLU A 98 8.22 -5.28 -7.79
N ARG A 99 9.52 -5.35 -7.52
CA ARG A 99 10.34 -6.51 -7.83
C ARG A 99 9.91 -7.78 -7.10
N ASP A 100 9.16 -7.64 -6.00
CA ASP A 100 8.65 -8.74 -5.19
C ASP A 100 7.17 -9.03 -5.45
N LEU A 101 6.65 -8.57 -6.58
CA LEU A 101 5.25 -8.72 -6.97
C LEU A 101 4.79 -10.19 -6.99
N LYS A 102 5.66 -11.09 -7.40
CA LYS A 102 5.34 -12.53 -7.45
C LYS A 102 5.04 -13.08 -6.05
N ILE A 103 5.82 -12.68 -5.06
CA ILE A 103 5.64 -13.07 -3.66
C ILE A 103 4.38 -12.43 -3.10
N TYR A 104 4.19 -11.17 -3.35
CA TYR A 104 3.00 -10.42 -2.96
C TYR A 104 1.72 -11.04 -3.50
N ASN A 105 1.69 -11.40 -4.79
CA ASN A 105 0.54 -12.06 -5.41
C ASN A 105 0.30 -13.46 -4.84
N GLY A 106 1.35 -14.20 -4.52
CA GLY A 106 1.26 -15.49 -3.85
C GLY A 106 0.59 -15.38 -2.49
N TRP A 107 0.97 -14.36 -1.71
CA TRP A 107 0.34 -14.08 -0.43
C TRP A 107 -1.15 -13.73 -0.58
N LYS A 108 -1.49 -12.89 -1.54
CA LYS A 108 -2.90 -12.53 -1.81
C LYS A 108 -3.73 -13.75 -2.19
N ARG A 109 -3.20 -14.64 -3.01
CA ARG A 109 -3.88 -15.90 -3.36
C ARG A 109 -4.09 -16.79 -2.13
N ASN A 110 -3.11 -16.83 -1.24
CA ASN A 110 -3.21 -17.56 0.02
C ASN A 110 -4.34 -16.98 0.90
N ARG A 111 -4.42 -15.67 1.04
CA ARG A 111 -5.50 -15.01 1.78
C ARG A 111 -6.87 -15.37 1.19
N LYS A 112 -7.01 -15.25 -0.11
CA LYS A 112 -8.26 -15.58 -0.82
C LYS A 112 -8.66 -17.04 -0.60
N ARG A 113 -7.71 -17.94 -0.64
CA ARG A 113 -7.95 -19.38 -0.37
C ARG A 113 -8.47 -19.64 1.04
N ARG A 114 -8.03 -18.84 2.02
CA ARG A 114 -8.49 -18.92 3.42
C ARG A 114 -9.81 -18.17 3.67
N GLY A 115 -10.44 -17.59 2.63
CA GLY A 115 -11.66 -16.81 2.77
C GLY A 115 -11.46 -15.40 3.27
N LEU A 116 -10.23 -14.89 3.27
CA LEU A 116 -9.91 -13.54 3.69
C LEU A 116 -9.89 -12.59 2.47
N ASN A 117 -10.19 -11.32 2.71
CA ASN A 117 -10.07 -10.31 1.66
C ASN A 117 -8.60 -10.13 1.31
N PRO A 118 -8.20 -10.27 0.02
CA PRO A 118 -6.80 -10.11 -0.38
C PRO A 118 -6.31 -8.67 -0.32
N ASP A 119 -7.21 -7.69 -0.36
CA ASP A 119 -6.85 -6.28 -0.48
C ASP A 119 -7.12 -5.48 0.79
N HIS A 120 -7.75 -6.07 1.79
CA HIS A 120 -8.14 -5.37 3.00
C HIS A 120 -7.97 -6.24 4.25
N GLU A 121 -7.57 -5.59 5.34
CA GLU A 121 -7.50 -6.23 6.66
C GLU A 121 -8.89 -6.54 7.21
N THR A 122 -9.00 -7.61 8.00
CA THR A 122 -10.21 -7.88 8.76
C THR A 122 -10.26 -6.97 10.01
N ALA A 123 -11.43 -6.83 10.61
CA ALA A 123 -11.56 -6.08 11.87
C ALA A 123 -10.67 -6.66 12.96
N GLU A 124 -10.58 -7.99 13.03
CA GLU A 124 -9.72 -8.70 13.99
C GLU A 124 -8.25 -8.40 13.77
N GLU A 125 -7.79 -8.40 12.52
CA GLU A 125 -6.42 -8.07 12.17
C GLU A 125 -6.09 -6.62 12.54
N ARG A 126 -6.99 -5.70 12.29
CA ARG A 126 -6.84 -4.29 12.64
C ARG A 126 -6.71 -4.10 14.15
N GLU A 127 -7.61 -4.70 14.90
CA GLU A 127 -7.60 -4.62 16.36
C GLU A 127 -6.33 -5.21 16.97
N ALA A 128 -5.90 -6.36 16.48
CA ALA A 128 -4.69 -7.02 16.95
C ALA A 128 -3.45 -6.16 16.68
N TYR A 129 -3.37 -5.54 15.52
CA TYR A 129 -2.25 -4.67 15.16
C TYR A 129 -2.17 -3.44 16.09
N TRP A 130 -3.29 -2.75 16.28
CA TRP A 130 -3.33 -1.56 17.13
C TRP A 130 -3.10 -1.89 18.61
N PHE A 131 -3.60 -3.04 19.06
CA PHE A 131 -3.35 -3.52 20.41
C PHE A 131 -1.86 -3.78 20.65
N GLN A 132 -1.18 -4.46 19.73
CA GLN A 132 0.26 -4.69 19.82
C GLN A 132 1.05 -3.39 19.83
N LYS A 133 0.66 -2.42 19.02
CA LYS A 133 1.31 -1.12 18.95
C LYS A 133 1.14 -0.34 20.25
N GLN A 134 -0.03 -0.37 20.86
CA GLN A 134 -0.27 0.24 22.17
C GLN A 134 0.56 -0.42 23.27
N ASN A 135 0.64 -1.73 23.29
CA ASN A 135 1.43 -2.47 24.26
C ASN A 135 2.92 -2.15 24.16
N LYS A 136 3.45 -2.01 22.95
CA LYS A 136 4.84 -1.58 22.76
C LYS A 136 5.09 -0.18 23.29
N SER A 137 4.17 0.74 23.08
CA SER A 137 4.27 2.11 23.60
C SER A 137 4.23 2.13 25.13
N ILE A 138 3.36 1.36 25.76
CA ILE A 138 3.25 1.23 27.20
C ILE A 138 4.53 0.61 27.78
N ALA A 139 5.05 -0.44 27.18
CA ALA A 139 6.28 -1.09 27.59
C ALA A 139 7.49 -0.14 27.47
N ALA A 140 7.53 0.70 26.44
CA ALA A 140 8.57 1.70 26.26
C ALA A 140 8.48 2.82 27.32
N GLU A 141 7.28 3.19 27.74
CA GLU A 141 7.07 4.19 28.78
C GLU A 141 7.43 3.70 30.19
N GLU A 142 7.23 2.41 30.46
CA GLU A 142 7.57 1.78 31.74
C GLU A 142 9.07 1.58 31.94
N ASN A 143 9.83 1.62 30.88
CA ASN A 143 11.28 1.51 30.93
C ASN A 143 11.95 2.87 30.85
#